data_69241d952a50908b501eb0f3ece19095
#
_entry.id   69241d952a50908b501eb0f3ece19095
#
_cell.length_a   1.000
_cell.length_b   1.000
_cell.length_c   1.000
_cell.angle_alpha   90.00
_cell.angle_beta   90.00
_cell.angle_gamma   90.00
#
_symmetry.space_group_name_H-M   'P 1'
#
loop_
_entity.id
_entity.type
_entity.pdbx_description
1 polymer ?
#
loop_
_entity_poly.entity_id
_entity_poly.type
_entity_poly.pdbx_seq_one_letter_code
_entity_poly.pdbx_strand_id
1 'polypeptide(L)'
;MDITERFLNYTKFDTQSAEDSDCVPSTSKQLVFADYLKKELESEGLSDVEMDDKGYIYATLKANFKGKTPTIGFISHYDTSPDCSGADIKPQIVSKYDGSDIQLSEGIVSSPKKFPELLQHVGEDLIVTDGHTLLGADDKAGIAEIVQAMCWLRDHKEVKHGDIRIAFNPDEEIGMGAHYFDVEKFGCDWAYTMDGGDVGELEFENFNAASAKVHIKGVSVHPGYA
;
A
#
# COMPACT_ATOMS: atom_id res chain seq x y z
N MET A 1 4.80 8.06 17.19
CA MET A 1 5.47 7.90 15.88
C MET A 1 4.78 8.86 14.92
N ASP A 2 5.52 9.62 14.12
CA ASP A 2 4.93 10.42 13.05
C ASP A 2 4.72 9.59 11.77
N ILE A 3 4.04 10.17 10.77
CA ILE A 3 3.69 9.45 9.55
C ILE A 3 4.93 9.04 8.74
N THR A 4 5.96 9.88 8.69
CA THR A 4 7.21 9.61 7.97
C THR A 4 7.96 8.45 8.61
N GLU A 5 8.13 8.47 9.94
CA GLU A 5 8.75 7.37 10.68
C GLU A 5 7.97 6.07 10.50
N ARG A 6 6.64 6.14 10.52
CA ARG A 6 5.75 4.99 10.32
C ARG A 6 5.96 4.37 8.95
N PHE A 7 5.88 5.17 7.90
CA PHE A 7 6.13 4.72 6.54
C PHE A 7 7.53 4.11 6.37
N LEU A 8 8.58 4.80 6.84
CA LEU A 8 9.95 4.30 6.77
C LEU A 8 10.15 2.98 7.55
N ASN A 9 9.38 2.75 8.61
CA ASN A 9 9.39 1.45 9.30
C ASN A 9 8.72 0.37 8.47
N TYR A 10 7.63 0.68 7.75
CA TYR A 10 6.93 -0.27 6.90
C TYR A 10 7.77 -0.68 5.69
N THR A 11 8.57 0.22 5.13
CA THR A 11 9.44 -0.11 3.99
C THR A 11 10.54 -1.13 4.34
N LYS A 12 10.83 -1.36 5.62
CA LYS A 12 11.81 -2.37 6.05
C LYS A 12 11.36 -3.82 5.84
N PHE A 13 10.07 -4.02 5.62
CA PHE A 13 9.50 -5.35 5.40
C PHE A 13 9.44 -5.66 3.91
N ASP A 14 10.03 -6.76 3.51
CA ASP A 14 9.80 -7.33 2.19
C ASP A 14 8.43 -8.00 2.18
N THR A 15 7.52 -7.49 1.35
CA THR A 15 6.15 -7.98 1.23
C THR A 15 5.77 -8.34 -0.21
N GLN A 16 6.77 -8.56 -1.05
CA GLN A 16 6.55 -8.85 -2.46
C GLN A 16 5.65 -10.06 -2.67
N SER A 17 4.61 -9.89 -3.47
CA SER A 17 3.70 -10.94 -3.92
C SER A 17 4.32 -11.84 -5.00
N ALA A 18 3.65 -12.92 -5.38
CA ALA A 18 4.12 -13.87 -6.38
C ALA A 18 2.97 -14.38 -7.26
N GLU A 19 3.01 -14.10 -8.57
CA GLU A 19 1.96 -14.45 -9.53
C GLU A 19 1.66 -15.96 -9.65
N ASP A 20 2.67 -16.80 -9.51
CA ASP A 20 2.56 -18.25 -9.74
C ASP A 20 2.30 -19.04 -8.45
N SER A 21 1.69 -18.40 -7.43
CA SER A 21 1.37 -19.04 -6.14
C SER A 21 -0.06 -19.54 -6.10
N ASP A 22 -0.26 -20.75 -5.60
CA ASP A 22 -1.58 -21.32 -5.29
C ASP A 22 -2.05 -20.99 -3.85
N CYS A 23 -1.26 -20.22 -3.10
CA CYS A 23 -1.55 -19.85 -1.72
C CYS A 23 -1.99 -18.39 -1.61
N VAL A 24 -2.72 -18.06 -0.53
CA VAL A 24 -3.01 -16.69 -0.10
C VAL A 24 -2.65 -16.56 1.37
N PRO A 25 -1.76 -15.61 1.73
CA PRO A 25 -1.00 -14.76 0.81
C PRO A 25 -0.04 -15.56 -0.08
N SER A 26 0.24 -15.00 -1.25
CA SER A 26 1.10 -15.64 -2.27
C SER A 26 2.52 -15.88 -1.79
N THR A 27 2.97 -15.11 -0.79
CA THR A 27 4.28 -15.28 -0.12
C THR A 27 4.13 -15.19 1.40
N SER A 28 4.84 -16.03 2.12
CA SER A 28 4.81 -16.03 3.60
C SER A 28 5.46 -14.78 4.23
N LYS A 29 6.30 -14.05 3.49
CA LYS A 29 6.93 -12.83 3.97
C LYS A 29 5.92 -11.70 4.18
N GLN A 30 4.80 -11.71 3.48
CA GLN A 30 3.68 -10.80 3.70
C GLN A 30 3.10 -10.95 5.12
N LEU A 31 3.01 -12.16 5.64
CA LEU A 31 2.50 -12.42 6.99
C LEU A 31 3.40 -11.83 8.09
N VAL A 32 4.69 -11.66 7.83
CA VAL A 32 5.61 -11.03 8.80
C VAL A 32 5.23 -9.57 9.03
N PHE A 33 4.91 -8.86 7.95
CA PHE A 33 4.44 -7.48 8.05
C PHE A 33 3.00 -7.41 8.60
N ALA A 34 2.12 -8.33 8.20
CA ALA A 34 0.76 -8.41 8.71
C ALA A 34 0.75 -8.59 10.25
N ASP A 35 1.59 -9.46 10.77
CA ASP A 35 1.79 -9.66 12.22
C ASP A 35 2.31 -8.40 12.93
N TYR A 36 3.25 -7.69 12.32
CA TYR A 36 3.74 -6.42 12.83
C TYR A 36 2.60 -5.38 12.88
N LEU A 37 1.87 -5.23 11.78
CA LEU A 37 0.80 -4.24 11.64
C LEU A 37 -0.35 -4.54 12.64
N LYS A 38 -0.75 -5.80 12.78
CA LYS A 38 -1.73 -6.20 13.78
C LYS A 38 -1.33 -5.76 15.19
N LYS A 39 -0.09 -6.03 15.59
CA LYS A 39 0.44 -5.64 16.92
C LYS A 39 0.49 -4.12 17.08
N GLU A 40 0.81 -3.40 16.01
CA GLU A 40 0.78 -1.93 16.04
C GLU A 40 -0.62 -1.41 16.29
N LEU A 41 -1.62 -1.90 15.54
CA LEU A 41 -3.03 -1.51 15.73
C LEU A 41 -3.53 -1.79 17.16
N GLU A 42 -3.17 -2.94 17.71
CA GLU A 42 -3.46 -3.30 19.11
C GLU A 42 -2.79 -2.32 20.08
N SER A 43 -1.52 -1.98 19.87
CA SER A 43 -0.76 -1.06 20.72
C SER A 43 -1.27 0.38 20.65
N GLU A 44 -1.78 0.79 19.49
CA GLU A 44 -2.42 2.09 19.28
C GLU A 44 -3.85 2.13 19.85
N GLY A 45 -4.34 1.02 20.40
CA GLY A 45 -5.61 0.95 21.11
C GLY A 45 -6.84 0.90 20.22
N LEU A 46 -6.72 0.45 18.97
CA LEU A 46 -7.86 0.14 18.14
C LEU A 46 -8.62 -1.07 18.70
N SER A 47 -9.91 -1.12 18.45
CA SER A 47 -10.79 -2.21 18.88
C SER A 47 -10.95 -3.26 17.77
N ASP A 48 -11.36 -4.47 18.18
CA ASP A 48 -11.71 -5.55 17.27
C ASP A 48 -10.59 -5.85 16.24
N VAL A 49 -9.33 -5.81 16.71
CA VAL A 49 -8.17 -6.07 15.84
C VAL A 49 -8.06 -7.57 15.61
N GLU A 50 -8.30 -7.99 14.41
CA GLU A 50 -8.27 -9.39 14.00
C GLU A 50 -7.47 -9.56 12.72
N MET A 51 -6.80 -10.70 12.59
CA MET A 51 -6.17 -11.16 11.35
C MET A 51 -6.66 -12.59 11.09
N ASP A 52 -7.14 -12.85 9.90
CA ASP A 52 -7.57 -14.18 9.49
C ASP A 52 -6.40 -15.08 9.05
N ASP A 53 -6.70 -16.33 8.67
CA ASP A 53 -5.74 -17.30 8.22
C ASP A 53 -5.10 -17.01 6.86
N LYS A 54 -5.63 -16.03 6.15
CA LYS A 54 -5.14 -15.55 4.84
C LYS A 54 -4.45 -14.20 4.92
N GLY A 55 -4.30 -13.65 6.14
CA GLY A 55 -3.58 -12.41 6.37
C GLY A 55 -4.43 -11.14 6.26
N TYR A 56 -5.74 -11.23 6.00
CA TYR A 56 -6.60 -10.04 6.03
C TYR A 56 -6.72 -9.51 7.45
N ILE A 57 -6.41 -8.23 7.63
CA ILE A 57 -6.47 -7.57 8.93
C ILE A 57 -7.68 -6.66 8.96
N TYR A 58 -8.42 -6.70 10.07
CA TYR A 58 -9.56 -5.82 10.33
C TYR A 58 -9.40 -5.17 11.68
N ALA A 59 -9.79 -3.89 11.79
CA ALA A 59 -9.83 -3.19 13.07
C ALA A 59 -10.90 -2.10 13.07
N THR A 60 -11.17 -1.54 14.25
CA THR A 60 -12.17 -0.49 14.43
C THR A 60 -11.65 0.64 15.30
N LEU A 61 -11.79 1.86 14.84
CA LEU A 61 -11.80 3.03 15.71
C LEU A 61 -13.24 3.30 16.12
N LYS A 62 -13.57 3.05 17.39
CA LYS A 62 -14.95 3.23 17.91
C LYS A 62 -15.37 4.68 17.93
N ALA A 63 -16.65 4.92 17.62
CA ALA A 63 -17.27 6.24 17.73
C ALA A 63 -16.98 6.92 19.08
N ASN A 64 -16.71 8.21 19.04
CA ASN A 64 -16.43 9.00 20.24
C ASN A 64 -17.61 9.87 20.70
N PHE A 65 -18.80 9.63 20.16
CA PHE A 65 -20.03 10.30 20.58
C PHE A 65 -21.25 9.38 20.49
N LYS A 66 -22.35 9.77 21.12
CA LYS A 66 -23.63 9.05 21.04
C LYS A 66 -24.46 9.66 19.91
N GLY A 67 -24.73 8.91 18.87
CA GLY A 67 -25.53 9.33 17.73
C GLY A 67 -25.59 8.23 16.68
N LYS A 68 -26.52 8.32 15.75
CA LYS A 68 -26.58 7.42 14.58
C LYS A 68 -25.79 8.06 13.45
N THR A 69 -24.74 7.42 13.04
CA THR A 69 -23.90 7.79 11.92
C THR A 69 -23.64 6.58 11.05
N PRO A 70 -23.35 6.75 9.78
CA PRO A 70 -22.82 5.66 8.98
C PRO A 70 -21.46 5.20 9.53
N THR A 71 -21.16 3.93 9.33
CA THR A 71 -19.84 3.37 9.52
C THR A 71 -19.09 3.47 8.20
N ILE A 72 -17.95 4.14 8.19
CA ILE A 72 -17.10 4.26 7.01
C ILE A 72 -15.88 3.36 7.14
N GLY A 73 -15.39 2.88 5.99
CA GLY A 73 -14.22 2.01 5.92
C GLY A 73 -13.06 2.64 5.17
N PHE A 74 -11.84 2.27 5.56
CA PHE A 74 -10.62 2.55 4.79
C PHE A 74 -9.86 1.25 4.56
N ILE A 75 -9.37 1.08 3.34
CA ILE A 75 -8.70 -0.14 2.89
C ILE A 75 -7.37 0.26 2.23
N SER A 76 -6.35 -0.57 2.42
CA SER A 76 -5.05 -0.43 1.79
C SER A 76 -4.41 -1.82 1.68
N HIS A 77 -3.58 -2.07 0.66
CA HIS A 77 -2.88 -3.33 0.56
C HIS A 77 -1.46 -3.25 1.11
N TYR A 78 -0.92 -4.37 1.51
CA TYR A 78 0.41 -4.40 2.11
C TYR A 78 1.46 -5.16 1.30
N ASP A 79 1.06 -5.85 0.24
CA ASP A 79 2.02 -6.44 -0.68
C ASP A 79 2.65 -5.40 -1.60
N THR A 80 3.73 -5.77 -2.22
CA THR A 80 4.40 -4.98 -3.25
C THR A 80 4.53 -5.81 -4.53
N SER A 81 4.57 -5.13 -5.66
CA SER A 81 4.61 -5.72 -6.99
C SER A 81 5.74 -6.75 -7.15
N PRO A 82 5.47 -7.86 -7.86
CA PRO A 82 6.50 -8.83 -8.22
C PRO A 82 7.50 -8.32 -9.28
N ASP A 83 7.23 -7.19 -9.93
CA ASP A 83 8.02 -6.67 -11.05
C ASP A 83 9.44 -6.22 -10.67
N CYS A 84 9.63 -5.82 -9.43
CA CYS A 84 10.92 -5.40 -8.91
C CYS A 84 11.07 -5.78 -7.43
N SER A 85 12.32 -5.95 -6.98
CA SER A 85 12.60 -6.31 -5.59
C SER A 85 12.05 -5.27 -4.60
N GLY A 86 11.36 -5.75 -3.57
CA GLY A 86 10.97 -4.99 -2.37
C GLY A 86 11.81 -5.34 -1.14
N ALA A 87 12.97 -6.01 -1.32
CA ALA A 87 13.87 -6.40 -0.25
C ALA A 87 15.00 -5.39 -0.07
N ASP A 88 15.44 -5.23 1.18
CA ASP A 88 16.59 -4.36 1.55
C ASP A 88 16.48 -2.92 1.02
N ILE A 89 15.28 -2.38 1.06
CA ILE A 89 14.98 -1.03 0.60
C ILE A 89 15.82 -0.01 1.39
N LYS A 90 16.43 0.94 0.66
CA LYS A 90 17.25 2.01 1.23
C LYS A 90 16.58 3.37 0.98
N PRO A 91 15.58 3.72 1.81
CA PRO A 91 14.88 4.98 1.64
C PRO A 91 15.80 6.17 1.94
N GLN A 92 15.63 7.24 1.16
CA GLN A 92 16.36 8.50 1.30
C GLN A 92 15.35 9.64 1.35
N ILE A 93 15.61 10.66 2.15
CA ILE A 93 14.79 11.87 2.22
C ILE A 93 15.50 13.00 1.46
N VAL A 94 14.85 13.51 0.44
CA VAL A 94 15.25 14.71 -0.31
C VAL A 94 14.44 15.87 0.25
N SER A 95 15.05 16.67 1.13
CA SER A 95 14.35 17.77 1.76
C SER A 95 14.24 18.97 0.85
N LYS A 96 13.05 19.58 0.78
CA LYS A 96 12.73 20.78 0.00
C LYS A 96 13.24 20.67 -1.43
N TYR A 97 12.73 19.66 -2.12
CA TYR A 97 13.12 19.39 -3.49
C TYR A 97 13.13 20.67 -4.34
N ASP A 98 14.22 20.92 -5.06
CA ASP A 98 14.48 22.16 -5.78
C ASP A 98 14.16 22.10 -7.29
N GLY A 99 13.65 20.96 -7.78
CA GLY A 99 13.35 20.74 -9.19
C GLY A 99 14.54 20.23 -10.01
N SER A 100 15.69 19.95 -9.39
CA SER A 100 16.87 19.40 -10.06
C SER A 100 16.82 17.86 -10.16
N ASP A 101 17.80 17.30 -10.84
CA ASP A 101 18.01 15.85 -10.90
C ASP A 101 18.31 15.30 -9.49
N ILE A 102 17.63 14.21 -9.10
CA ILE A 102 17.86 13.51 -7.84
C ILE A 102 18.82 12.35 -8.08
N GLN A 103 20.00 12.41 -7.46
CA GLN A 103 20.95 11.30 -7.46
C GLN A 103 20.50 10.23 -6.48
N LEU A 104 20.01 9.09 -6.97
CA LEU A 104 19.54 7.98 -6.13
C LEU A 104 20.70 7.10 -5.67
N SER A 105 21.59 6.70 -6.58
CA SER A 105 22.83 5.97 -6.31
C SER A 105 23.84 6.23 -7.45
N GLU A 106 25.03 5.62 -7.39
CA GLU A 106 26.03 5.78 -8.44
C GLU A 106 25.45 5.33 -9.80
N GLY A 107 25.39 6.27 -10.74
CA GLY A 107 24.90 6.04 -12.11
C GLY A 107 23.36 6.01 -12.24
N ILE A 108 22.59 6.13 -11.14
CA ILE A 108 21.12 6.13 -11.19
C ILE A 108 20.58 7.49 -10.75
N VAL A 109 19.87 8.13 -11.67
CA VAL A 109 19.32 9.48 -11.48
C VAL A 109 17.83 9.49 -11.80
N SER A 110 17.01 10.06 -10.92
CA SER A 110 15.64 10.46 -11.22
C SER A 110 15.65 11.91 -11.68
N SER A 111 15.24 12.14 -12.93
CA SER A 111 15.33 13.45 -13.56
C SER A 111 13.96 13.96 -13.98
N PRO A 112 13.61 15.23 -13.71
CA PRO A 112 12.37 15.84 -14.19
C PRO A 112 12.32 15.97 -15.72
N LYS A 113 13.44 15.80 -16.43
CA LYS A 113 13.43 15.68 -17.89
C LYS A 113 12.78 14.38 -18.37
N LYS A 114 12.87 13.31 -17.57
CA LYS A 114 12.28 12.00 -17.84
C LYS A 114 10.94 11.84 -17.15
N PHE A 115 10.80 12.43 -15.96
CA PHE A 115 9.63 12.37 -15.08
C PHE A 115 9.20 13.80 -14.73
N PRO A 116 8.52 14.52 -15.67
CA PRO A 116 8.19 15.94 -15.48
C PRO A 116 7.22 16.21 -14.33
N GLU A 117 6.47 15.21 -13.87
CA GLU A 117 5.60 15.26 -12.69
C GLU A 117 6.37 15.59 -11.41
N LEU A 118 7.65 15.28 -11.30
CA LEU A 118 8.50 15.69 -10.18
C LEU A 118 8.51 17.21 -9.95
N LEU A 119 8.30 18.01 -11.00
CA LEU A 119 8.28 19.46 -10.88
C LEU A 119 7.07 20.00 -10.11
N GLN A 120 6.04 19.19 -9.93
CA GLN A 120 4.86 19.55 -9.12
C GLN A 120 5.19 19.57 -7.62
N HIS A 121 6.25 18.86 -7.21
CA HIS A 121 6.68 18.68 -5.83
C HIS A 121 7.84 19.60 -5.41
N VAL A 122 8.11 20.65 -6.18
CA VAL A 122 9.18 21.60 -5.82
C VAL A 122 8.84 22.32 -4.51
N GLY A 123 9.77 22.23 -3.56
CA GLY A 123 9.61 22.77 -2.21
C GLY A 123 9.12 21.75 -1.17
N GLU A 124 8.71 20.59 -1.60
CA GLU A 124 8.27 19.48 -0.73
C GLU A 124 9.46 18.57 -0.33
N ASP A 125 9.27 17.81 0.73
CA ASP A 125 10.18 16.73 1.10
C ASP A 125 9.76 15.45 0.39
N LEU A 126 10.68 14.80 -0.29
CA LEU A 126 10.42 13.56 -1.04
C LEU A 126 11.10 12.38 -0.37
N ILE A 127 10.43 11.23 -0.34
CA ILE A 127 11.04 9.96 0.04
C ILE A 127 11.29 9.16 -1.24
N VAL A 128 12.54 8.78 -1.46
CA VAL A 128 12.98 8.02 -2.63
C VAL A 128 13.79 6.80 -2.19
N THR A 129 14.00 5.83 -3.09
CA THR A 129 14.92 4.71 -2.86
C THR A 129 16.27 4.95 -3.55
N ASP A 130 17.20 4.01 -3.41
CA ASP A 130 18.49 4.05 -4.12
C ASP A 130 18.36 3.69 -5.62
N GLY A 131 17.17 3.41 -6.11
CA GLY A 131 16.88 3.09 -7.50
C GLY A 131 17.12 1.63 -7.90
N HIS A 132 17.48 0.76 -6.94
CA HIS A 132 17.67 -0.68 -7.16
C HIS A 132 16.47 -1.52 -6.74
N THR A 133 15.57 -0.94 -5.94
CA THR A 133 14.36 -1.60 -5.43
C THR A 133 13.15 -0.72 -5.62
N LEU A 134 11.95 -1.29 -5.47
CA LEU A 134 10.77 -0.50 -5.17
C LEU A 134 10.96 0.26 -3.85
N LEU A 135 10.27 1.39 -3.68
CA LEU A 135 10.13 2.04 -2.38
C LEU A 135 9.05 1.35 -1.52
N GLY A 136 8.03 0.80 -2.19
CA GLY A 136 6.86 0.21 -1.54
C GLY A 136 5.90 1.25 -0.99
N ALA A 137 5.88 2.47 -1.59
CA ALA A 137 4.88 3.47 -1.26
C ALA A 137 3.47 3.00 -1.64
N ASP A 138 3.37 2.33 -2.75
CA ASP A 138 2.23 1.55 -3.19
C ASP A 138 2.30 0.16 -2.49
N ASP A 139 1.40 -0.15 -1.50
CA ASP A 139 0.49 0.84 -0.89
C ASP A 139 0.74 1.00 0.63
N LYS A 140 2.00 0.85 1.06
CA LYS A 140 2.37 1.07 2.47
C LYS A 140 2.23 2.54 2.90
N ALA A 141 2.18 3.49 1.94
CA ALA A 141 1.88 4.88 2.25
C ALA A 141 0.43 5.01 2.70
N GLY A 142 -0.53 4.44 1.97
CA GLY A 142 -1.93 4.41 2.37
C GLY A 142 -2.14 3.74 3.73
N ILE A 143 -1.42 2.66 4.04
CA ILE A 143 -1.44 2.07 5.39
C ILE A 143 -0.98 3.09 6.43
N ALA A 144 0.14 3.77 6.19
CA ALA A 144 0.68 4.75 7.14
C ALA A 144 -0.29 5.92 7.36
N GLU A 145 -0.94 6.39 6.30
CA GLU A 145 -1.95 7.45 6.33
C GLU A 145 -3.18 7.04 7.15
N ILE A 146 -3.72 5.84 6.88
CA ILE A 146 -4.86 5.31 7.62
C ILE A 146 -4.53 5.20 9.10
N VAL A 147 -3.44 4.54 9.46
CA VAL A 147 -3.06 4.33 10.86
C VAL A 147 -2.79 5.66 11.56
N GLN A 148 -2.11 6.60 10.89
CA GLN A 148 -1.85 7.93 11.44
C GLN A 148 -3.13 8.73 11.67
N ALA A 149 -4.07 8.66 10.73
CA ALA A 149 -5.38 9.31 10.86
C ALA A 149 -6.18 8.73 12.05
N MET A 150 -6.17 7.40 12.25
CA MET A 150 -6.81 6.77 13.40
C MET A 150 -6.20 7.21 14.71
N CYS A 151 -4.86 7.26 14.80
CA CYS A 151 -4.15 7.77 15.97
C CYS A 151 -4.50 9.23 16.26
N TRP A 152 -4.53 10.06 15.23
CA TRP A 152 -4.87 11.47 15.36
C TRP A 152 -6.31 11.66 15.88
N LEU A 153 -7.27 10.96 15.29
CA LEU A 153 -8.67 11.01 15.72
C LEU A 153 -8.87 10.50 17.16
N ARG A 154 -8.16 9.44 17.55
CA ARG A 154 -8.17 8.92 18.93
C ARG A 154 -7.72 9.99 19.94
N ASP A 155 -6.69 10.76 19.57
CA ASP A 155 -6.07 11.74 20.46
C ASP A 155 -6.83 13.09 20.46
N HIS A 156 -7.60 13.41 19.39
CA HIS A 156 -8.39 14.62 19.23
C HIS A 156 -9.89 14.37 19.48
N LYS A 157 -10.24 14.12 20.74
CA LYS A 157 -11.61 13.74 21.16
C LYS A 157 -12.66 14.82 20.89
N GLU A 158 -12.26 16.06 20.63
CA GLU A 158 -13.12 17.15 20.19
C GLU A 158 -13.65 16.95 18.77
N VAL A 159 -12.92 16.23 17.91
CA VAL A 159 -13.35 15.84 16.56
C VAL A 159 -14.28 14.64 16.67
N LYS A 160 -15.57 14.87 16.40
CA LYS A 160 -16.59 13.81 16.52
C LYS A 160 -16.63 12.96 15.27
N HIS A 161 -16.61 11.63 15.47
CA HIS A 161 -16.69 10.64 14.41
C HIS A 161 -17.54 9.44 14.82
N GLY A 162 -18.14 8.78 13.83
CA GLY A 162 -18.79 7.48 13.97
C GLY A 162 -17.78 6.35 14.10
N ASP A 163 -18.25 5.11 14.05
CA ASP A 163 -17.33 3.97 13.92
C ASP A 163 -16.59 4.05 12.56
N ILE A 164 -15.29 3.88 12.62
CA ILE A 164 -14.43 3.80 11.43
C ILE A 164 -13.83 2.40 11.38
N ARG A 165 -14.06 1.71 10.28
CA ARG A 165 -13.48 0.39 10.01
C ARG A 165 -12.23 0.56 9.18
N ILE A 166 -11.20 -0.23 9.46
CA ILE A 166 -10.01 -0.31 8.62
C ILE A 166 -9.74 -1.76 8.25
N ALA A 167 -9.26 -1.97 7.05
CA ALA A 167 -8.84 -3.29 6.60
C ALA A 167 -7.54 -3.19 5.78
N PHE A 168 -6.68 -4.19 5.93
CA PHE A 168 -5.47 -4.32 5.15
C PHE A 168 -5.41 -5.72 4.54
N ASN A 169 -5.10 -5.80 3.26
CA ASN A 169 -5.16 -7.05 2.49
C ASN A 169 -3.83 -7.41 1.82
N PRO A 170 -3.57 -8.71 1.61
CA PRO A 170 -2.47 -9.20 0.79
C PRO A 170 -2.83 -9.20 -0.70
N ASP A 171 -1.81 -9.43 -1.55
CA ASP A 171 -1.92 -9.91 -2.93
C ASP A 171 -2.78 -9.03 -3.86
N GLU A 172 -2.83 -7.71 -3.61
CA GLU A 172 -3.52 -6.77 -4.49
C GLU A 172 -2.82 -6.70 -5.85
N GLU A 173 -1.50 -6.58 -5.86
CA GLU A 173 -0.63 -6.41 -7.02
C GLU A 173 -0.66 -7.57 -8.04
N ILE A 174 -1.21 -8.70 -7.62
CA ILE A 174 -1.46 -9.86 -8.49
C ILE A 174 -2.95 -10.10 -8.73
N GLY A 175 -3.81 -9.12 -8.39
CA GLY A 175 -5.25 -9.14 -8.61
C GLY A 175 -6.02 -10.10 -7.68
N MET A 176 -5.44 -10.51 -6.56
CA MET A 176 -6.06 -11.44 -5.61
C MET A 176 -6.59 -10.77 -4.34
N GLY A 177 -6.34 -9.47 -4.15
CA GLY A 177 -6.65 -8.75 -2.92
C GLY A 177 -8.13 -8.79 -2.48
N ALA A 178 -9.07 -8.88 -3.41
CA ALA A 178 -10.50 -8.94 -3.09
C ALA A 178 -11.05 -10.37 -2.91
N HIS A 179 -10.30 -11.43 -3.27
CA HIS A 179 -10.85 -12.78 -3.39
C HIS A 179 -11.38 -13.40 -2.10
N TYR A 180 -10.75 -13.09 -0.98
CA TYR A 180 -11.12 -13.61 0.34
C TYR A 180 -11.48 -12.50 1.33
N PHE A 181 -11.68 -11.28 0.82
CA PHE A 181 -12.06 -10.16 1.66
C PHE A 181 -13.49 -10.38 2.21
N ASP A 182 -13.60 -10.42 3.52
CA ASP A 182 -14.89 -10.64 4.21
C ASP A 182 -15.62 -9.30 4.36
N VAL A 183 -16.47 -8.99 3.38
CA VAL A 183 -17.26 -7.75 3.34
C VAL A 183 -18.25 -7.67 4.50
N GLU A 184 -18.86 -8.80 4.92
CA GLU A 184 -19.79 -8.83 6.04
C GLU A 184 -19.09 -8.53 7.36
N LYS A 185 -17.93 -9.13 7.58
CA LYS A 185 -17.06 -8.87 8.74
C LYS A 185 -16.54 -7.44 8.74
N PHE A 186 -16.16 -6.91 7.59
CA PHE A 186 -15.75 -5.52 7.46
C PHE A 186 -16.86 -4.57 7.86
N GLY A 187 -18.11 -4.81 7.46
CA GLY A 187 -19.32 -4.27 8.04
C GLY A 187 -19.41 -2.75 8.07
N CYS A 188 -19.03 -2.07 7.00
CA CYS A 188 -19.21 -0.63 6.82
C CYS A 188 -20.30 -0.31 5.79
N ASP A 189 -20.87 0.90 5.83
CA ASP A 189 -21.87 1.35 4.86
C ASP A 189 -21.23 1.64 3.49
N TRP A 190 -20.00 2.18 3.48
CA TRP A 190 -19.12 2.33 2.31
C TRP A 190 -17.66 2.44 2.74
N ALA A 191 -16.76 2.21 1.81
CA ALA A 191 -15.32 2.28 2.07
C ALA A 191 -14.58 3.05 0.97
N TYR A 192 -13.39 3.52 1.33
CA TYR A 192 -12.41 4.12 0.44
C TYR A 192 -11.14 3.27 0.45
N THR A 193 -10.61 2.96 -0.73
CA THR A 193 -9.26 2.41 -0.88
C THR A 193 -8.29 3.58 -0.91
N MET A 194 -7.25 3.52 -0.08
CA MET A 194 -6.21 4.57 0.00
C MET A 194 -5.02 4.22 -0.90
N ASP A 195 -5.32 3.93 -2.13
CA ASP A 195 -4.42 3.41 -3.17
C ASP A 195 -4.57 4.28 -4.42
N GLY A 196 -4.54 5.57 -4.22
CA GLY A 196 -4.81 6.57 -5.24
C GLY A 196 -3.58 7.30 -5.75
N GLY A 197 -3.81 8.23 -6.68
CA GLY A 197 -2.80 9.10 -7.26
C GLY A 197 -2.56 10.38 -6.45
N ASP A 198 -2.92 11.52 -7.00
CA ASP A 198 -2.61 12.83 -6.41
C ASP A 198 -3.53 13.19 -5.23
N VAL A 199 -3.01 14.00 -4.33
CA VAL A 199 -3.77 14.49 -3.17
C VAL A 199 -5.02 15.23 -3.60
N GLY A 200 -6.17 14.78 -3.09
CA GLY A 200 -7.49 15.37 -3.38
C GLY A 200 -8.23 14.74 -4.55
N GLU A 201 -7.67 13.75 -5.20
CA GLU A 201 -8.37 12.95 -6.19
C GLU A 201 -9.33 11.97 -5.50
N LEU A 202 -10.47 11.76 -6.13
CA LEU A 202 -11.47 10.78 -5.75
C LEU A 202 -11.94 10.04 -7.00
N GLU A 203 -11.53 8.81 -7.14
CA GLU A 203 -12.01 7.91 -8.19
C GLU A 203 -13.25 7.15 -7.70
N PHE A 204 -14.32 7.18 -8.48
CA PHE A 204 -15.60 6.55 -8.15
C PHE A 204 -16.19 5.76 -9.32
N GLU A 205 -15.45 5.64 -10.41
CA GLU A 205 -15.83 4.86 -11.59
C GLU A 205 -14.88 3.66 -11.75
N ASN A 206 -15.38 2.59 -12.35
CA ASN A 206 -14.58 1.45 -12.75
C ASN A 206 -14.39 1.43 -14.27
N PHE A 207 -13.45 0.62 -14.73
CA PHE A 207 -13.21 0.38 -16.15
C PHE A 207 -13.28 -1.11 -16.45
N ASN A 208 -13.50 -1.44 -17.73
CA ASN A 208 -13.42 -2.82 -18.20
C ASN A 208 -12.00 -3.10 -18.68
N ALA A 209 -11.40 -4.18 -18.19
CA ALA A 209 -10.10 -4.64 -18.60
C ALA A 209 -10.13 -6.10 -19.05
N ALA A 210 -9.21 -6.48 -19.91
CA ALA A 210 -8.95 -7.85 -20.29
C ALA A 210 -7.46 -8.05 -20.47
N SER A 211 -6.98 -9.22 -20.07
CA SER A 211 -5.60 -9.64 -20.34
C SER A 211 -5.56 -10.91 -21.16
N ALA A 212 -4.47 -11.14 -21.84
CA ALA A 212 -4.24 -12.37 -22.60
C ALA A 212 -2.79 -12.84 -22.40
N LYS A 213 -2.64 -14.10 -22.02
CA LYS A 213 -1.33 -14.77 -21.96
C LYS A 213 -1.19 -15.65 -23.20
N VAL A 214 -0.23 -15.32 -24.06
CA VAL A 214 0.00 -16.04 -25.33
C VAL A 214 1.24 -16.90 -25.21
N HIS A 215 1.06 -18.21 -25.33
CA HIS A 215 2.15 -19.16 -25.38
C HIS A 215 2.48 -19.57 -26.82
N ILE A 216 3.65 -19.21 -27.32
CA ILE A 216 4.10 -19.56 -28.65
C ILE A 216 5.13 -20.69 -28.55
N LYS A 217 4.77 -21.87 -29.04
CA LYS A 217 5.68 -23.01 -29.12
C LYS A 217 6.19 -23.16 -30.56
N GLY A 218 7.42 -22.77 -30.75
CA GLY A 218 8.10 -22.93 -32.03
C GLY A 218 8.97 -24.21 -32.10
N VAL A 219 9.36 -24.59 -33.28
CA VAL A 219 10.39 -25.61 -33.55
C VAL A 219 11.64 -24.88 -33.98
N SER A 220 12.74 -25.11 -33.24
CA SER A 220 14.01 -24.51 -33.60
C SER A 220 14.58 -25.17 -34.84
N VAL A 221 14.88 -24.38 -35.85
CA VAL A 221 15.53 -24.83 -37.08
C VAL A 221 16.75 -23.94 -37.39
N HIS A 222 17.72 -24.48 -38.12
CA HIS A 222 18.84 -23.68 -38.58
C HIS A 222 18.35 -22.58 -39.56
N PRO A 223 18.80 -21.32 -39.43
CA PRO A 223 18.30 -20.19 -40.22
C PRO A 223 18.34 -20.40 -41.74
N GLY A 224 19.27 -21.22 -42.21
CA GLY A 224 19.38 -21.56 -43.64
C GLY A 224 18.32 -22.56 -44.14
N TYR A 225 17.43 -23.06 -43.26
CA TYR A 225 16.36 -23.99 -43.62
C TYR A 225 14.98 -23.50 -43.18
N ALA A 226 14.89 -22.26 -42.70
CA ALA A 226 13.64 -21.64 -42.27
C ALA A 226 12.88 -21.00 -43.44
#